data_94a73badaa6e5189c185722062ac6481
#
_entry.id   94a73badaa6e5189c185722062ac6481
#
_cell.length_a   1.000
_cell.length_b   1.000
_cell.length_c   1.000
_cell.angle_alpha   90.00
_cell.angle_beta   90.00
_cell.angle_gamma   90.00
#
_symmetry.space_group_name_H-M   'P 1'
#
loop_
_entity.id
_entity.type
_entity.pdbx_description
1 polymer ?
#
loop_
_entity_poly.entity_id
_entity_poly.type
_entity_poly.pdbx_seq_one_letter_code
_entity_poly.pdbx_strand_id
1 'polypeptide(L)'
;DSGELGHNLMDHHFRVGATATVEGYEDKYYTGRRPNGIYIPRFRNLGGVTNRKDFIRGYGYQGGASRGNWTEMISEMGYGEKLKEAIMKPGGWKVGINGFGETLPYHDNKMHLDYNNQDEWGLPTVTFNAEIRDNEKTMRKDMSEQAAAMLDAAGFKNVTEYDKGYSMGLGIHEMGTARMGRDPKT
;
A
#
# COMPACT_ATOMS: atom_id res chain seq x y z
N ASP A 1 -24.09 14.03 23.25
CA ASP A 1 -23.43 13.65 22.02
C ASP A 1 -22.36 14.71 21.69
N SER A 2 -21.11 14.30 21.57
CA SER A 2 -19.98 15.20 21.32
C SER A 2 -19.94 15.76 19.90
N GLY A 3 -20.67 15.17 18.97
CA GLY A 3 -20.56 15.46 17.55
C GLY A 3 -19.33 14.88 16.85
N GLU A 4 -18.51 14.12 17.55
CA GLU A 4 -17.26 13.54 17.01
C GLU A 4 -17.46 12.23 16.24
N LEU A 5 -18.59 11.58 16.41
CA LEU A 5 -18.90 10.33 15.72
C LEU A 5 -18.92 10.56 14.20
N GLY A 6 -18.18 9.76 13.48
CA GLY A 6 -18.03 9.86 12.04
C GLY A 6 -16.84 10.71 11.58
N HIS A 7 -16.26 11.56 12.42
CA HIS A 7 -15.13 12.43 12.10
C HIS A 7 -13.76 11.70 12.27
N ASN A 8 -12.70 12.34 11.79
CA ASN A 8 -11.30 11.86 11.89
C ASN A 8 -11.08 10.51 11.17
N LEU A 9 -11.75 10.30 10.06
CA LEU A 9 -11.55 9.12 9.23
C LEU A 9 -10.09 9.04 8.77
N MET A 10 -9.46 7.91 9.03
CA MET A 10 -8.09 7.59 8.65
C MET A 10 -8.05 6.25 7.95
N ASP A 11 -7.00 6.03 7.19
CA ASP A 11 -6.61 4.76 6.58
C ASP A 11 -5.08 4.76 6.46
N HIS A 12 -4.48 3.70 5.98
CA HIS A 12 -3.09 3.72 5.58
C HIS A 12 -2.94 3.94 4.08
N HIS A 13 -1.74 4.34 3.66
CA HIS A 13 -1.41 4.41 2.24
C HIS A 13 -1.41 3.03 1.60
N PHE A 14 -1.77 2.98 0.32
CA PHE A 14 -1.90 1.74 -0.41
C PHE A 14 -1.31 1.87 -1.82
N ARG A 15 -0.60 0.80 -2.26
CA ARG A 15 0.01 0.72 -3.59
C ARG A 15 0.98 1.87 -3.91
N VAL A 16 1.91 2.09 -3.00
CA VAL A 16 3.07 2.98 -3.15
C VAL A 16 4.34 2.19 -2.85
N GLY A 17 5.35 2.28 -3.69
CA GLY A 17 6.60 1.54 -3.46
C GLY A 17 7.46 1.40 -4.70
N ALA A 18 8.19 0.31 -4.79
CA ALA A 18 9.01 -0.01 -5.96
C ALA A 18 9.07 -1.52 -6.23
N THR A 19 9.36 -1.85 -7.47
CA THR A 19 9.65 -3.22 -7.93
C THR A 19 10.98 -3.27 -8.64
N ALA A 20 11.58 -4.45 -8.68
CA ALA A 20 12.82 -4.70 -9.41
C ALA A 20 12.91 -6.15 -9.88
N THR A 21 13.85 -6.43 -10.77
CA THR A 21 14.24 -7.78 -11.19
C THR A 21 15.47 -8.24 -10.44
N VAL A 22 15.52 -9.55 -10.15
CA VAL A 22 16.63 -10.18 -9.44
C VAL A 22 17.25 -11.22 -10.35
N GLU A 23 18.54 -11.10 -10.59
CA GLU A 23 19.32 -12.02 -11.45
C GLU A 23 20.12 -13.02 -10.60
N GLY A 24 20.48 -14.14 -11.20
CA GLY A 24 21.40 -15.10 -10.60
C GLY A 24 20.79 -16.12 -9.64
N TYR A 25 19.47 -16.21 -9.57
CA TYR A 25 18.75 -17.15 -8.70
C TYR A 25 17.78 -18.04 -9.46
N GLU A 26 18.03 -18.28 -10.75
CA GLU A 26 17.14 -19.03 -11.64
C GLU A 26 17.06 -20.52 -11.25
N ASP A 27 18.08 -21.05 -10.55
CA ASP A 27 18.14 -22.41 -10.03
C ASP A 27 17.39 -22.61 -8.71
N LYS A 28 16.93 -21.53 -8.07
CA LYS A 28 16.29 -21.62 -6.76
C LYS A 28 14.84 -22.03 -6.87
N TYR A 29 14.46 -22.97 -6.01
CA TYR A 29 13.09 -23.44 -5.89
C TYR A 29 12.20 -22.41 -5.21
N TYR A 30 11.01 -22.17 -5.74
CA TYR A 30 10.12 -21.09 -5.33
C TYR A 30 8.73 -21.55 -4.88
N THR A 31 8.46 -22.85 -4.90
CA THR A 31 7.20 -23.43 -4.44
C THR A 31 7.33 -24.06 -3.06
N GLY A 32 6.20 -24.22 -2.37
CA GLY A 32 6.15 -24.81 -1.04
C GLY A 32 6.00 -23.77 0.07
N ARG A 33 5.93 -24.26 1.31
CA ARG A 33 5.78 -23.41 2.50
C ARG A 33 7.15 -22.89 2.95
N ARG A 34 7.43 -21.65 2.58
CA ARG A 34 8.62 -20.94 3.06
C ARG A 34 8.31 -19.47 3.22
N PRO A 35 8.94 -18.79 4.17
CA PRO A 35 8.85 -17.35 4.25
C PRO A 35 9.56 -16.75 3.03
N ASN A 36 8.85 -15.88 2.32
CA ASN A 36 9.39 -15.10 1.21
C ASN A 36 9.08 -13.62 1.37
N GLY A 37 8.54 -13.24 2.52
CA GLY A 37 8.17 -11.88 2.84
C GLY A 37 9.34 -11.10 3.43
N ILE A 38 9.28 -9.79 3.20
CA ILE A 38 10.18 -8.79 3.77
C ILE A 38 9.33 -7.83 4.58
N TYR A 39 9.79 -7.49 5.78
CA TYR A 39 9.24 -6.42 6.58
C TYR A 39 10.35 -5.43 6.93
N ILE A 40 10.16 -4.17 6.58
CA ILE A 40 11.06 -3.08 6.91
C ILE A 40 10.32 -2.15 7.85
N PRO A 41 10.71 -2.06 9.13
CA PRO A 41 10.04 -1.22 10.10
C PRO A 41 10.22 0.26 9.77
N ARG A 42 9.36 1.08 10.35
CA ARG A 42 9.45 2.55 10.24
C ARG A 42 10.84 3.05 10.59
N PHE A 43 11.37 3.96 9.79
CA PHE A 43 12.69 4.59 9.97
C PHE A 43 12.64 6.12 9.84
N ARG A 44 11.51 6.69 9.42
CA ARG A 44 11.30 8.15 9.36
C ARG A 44 10.66 8.65 10.66
N ASN A 45 11.03 9.87 11.06
CA ASN A 45 10.45 10.58 12.19
C ASN A 45 10.51 9.80 13.52
N LEU A 46 11.65 9.19 13.79
CA LEU A 46 11.96 8.52 15.06
C LEU A 46 12.84 9.38 15.99
N GLY A 47 13.14 10.59 15.60
CA GLY A 47 14.01 11.52 16.30
C GLY A 47 15.36 11.74 15.58
N GLY A 48 16.04 12.83 15.94
CA GLY A 48 17.35 13.17 15.42
C GLY A 48 17.39 13.28 13.90
N VAL A 49 18.36 12.61 13.29
CA VAL A 49 18.61 12.66 11.84
C VAL A 49 17.52 12.02 10.99
N THR A 50 16.64 11.25 11.60
CA THR A 50 15.53 10.59 10.87
C THR A 50 14.34 11.52 10.66
N ASN A 51 14.32 12.68 11.32
CA ASN A 51 13.20 13.60 11.27
C ASN A 51 13.12 14.30 9.92
N ARG A 52 11.93 14.28 9.36
CA ARG A 52 11.56 15.06 8.18
C ARG A 52 10.99 16.40 8.60
N LYS A 53 11.16 17.42 7.75
CA LYS A 53 10.59 18.75 7.94
C LYS A 53 9.31 18.96 7.14
N ASP A 54 9.10 18.14 6.14
CA ASP A 54 8.09 18.28 5.10
C ASP A 54 6.87 17.36 5.31
N PHE A 55 6.99 16.36 6.20
CA PHE A 55 5.87 15.57 6.66
C PHE A 55 6.09 15.02 8.08
N ILE A 56 5.02 14.70 8.77
CA ILE A 56 5.01 14.06 10.09
C ILE A 56 4.46 12.64 9.99
N ARG A 57 4.60 11.85 11.06
CA ARG A 57 4.31 10.41 11.11
C ARG A 57 5.36 9.62 10.32
N GLY A 58 5.01 8.47 9.82
CA GLY A 58 5.96 7.62 9.12
C GLY A 58 5.31 6.42 8.47
N TYR A 59 6.16 5.57 7.92
CA TYR A 59 5.74 4.40 7.17
C TYR A 59 6.76 3.26 7.34
N GLY A 60 6.30 2.05 7.12
CA GLY A 60 7.13 0.86 6.96
C GLY A 60 6.83 0.20 5.63
N TYR A 61 7.58 -0.85 5.31
CA TYR A 61 7.35 -1.62 4.09
C TYR A 61 7.06 -3.08 4.37
N GLN A 62 6.23 -3.62 3.50
CA GLN A 62 6.06 -5.05 3.35
C GLN A 62 6.34 -5.43 1.90
N GLY A 63 6.91 -6.59 1.69
CA GLY A 63 7.23 -7.02 0.36
C GLY A 63 7.65 -8.47 0.29
N GLY A 64 8.10 -8.86 -0.87
CA GLY A 64 8.58 -10.20 -1.11
C GLY A 64 9.12 -10.36 -2.51
N ALA A 65 9.60 -11.56 -2.79
CA ALA A 65 10.07 -11.94 -4.11
C ALA A 65 9.28 -13.15 -4.62
N SER A 66 8.99 -13.12 -5.91
CA SER A 66 8.33 -14.21 -6.62
C SER A 66 8.93 -14.38 -8.01
N ARG A 67 8.78 -15.56 -8.57
CA ARG A 67 9.09 -15.76 -9.98
C ARG A 67 7.89 -15.37 -10.84
N GLY A 68 8.13 -14.81 -12.02
CA GLY A 68 7.10 -14.54 -12.99
C GLY A 68 6.30 -15.81 -13.27
N ASN A 69 4.99 -15.71 -13.28
CA ASN A 69 4.12 -16.82 -13.55
C ASN A 69 3.67 -16.81 -15.02
N TRP A 70 3.17 -17.95 -15.47
CA TRP A 70 2.70 -18.16 -16.82
C TRP A 70 1.53 -17.23 -17.22
N THR A 71 0.76 -16.69 -16.27
CA THR A 71 -0.38 -15.81 -16.55
C THR A 71 0.02 -14.47 -17.14
N GLU A 72 1.18 -13.94 -16.76
CA GLU A 72 1.73 -12.71 -17.36
C GLU A 72 2.19 -12.96 -18.80
N MET A 73 2.60 -14.18 -19.13
CA MET A 73 3.13 -14.56 -20.45
C MET A 73 2.03 -14.88 -21.48
N ILE A 74 0.85 -15.28 -21.04
CA ILE A 74 -0.26 -15.66 -21.94
C ILE A 74 -0.78 -14.48 -22.75
N SER A 75 -0.78 -13.27 -22.19
CA SER A 75 -1.32 -12.08 -22.87
C SER A 75 -0.52 -11.66 -24.10
N GLU A 76 0.73 -12.08 -24.21
CA GLU A 76 1.64 -11.67 -25.28
C GLU A 76 2.05 -12.82 -26.21
N MET A 77 1.72 -14.06 -25.87
CA MET A 77 2.15 -15.24 -26.63
C MET A 77 1.03 -15.83 -27.48
N GLY A 78 1.42 -16.28 -28.66
CA GLY A 78 0.57 -17.04 -29.56
C GLY A 78 0.03 -18.34 -28.90
N TYR A 79 -0.44 -19.24 -29.70
CA TYR A 79 -1.01 -20.53 -29.29
C TYR A 79 -0.10 -21.70 -29.72
N GLY A 80 -0.39 -22.90 -29.20
CA GLY A 80 0.27 -24.15 -29.62
C GLY A 80 1.44 -24.57 -28.74
N GLU A 81 2.34 -25.35 -29.32
CA GLU A 81 3.44 -26.00 -28.61
C GLU A 81 4.41 -24.99 -27.98
N LYS A 82 4.75 -23.92 -28.69
CA LYS A 82 5.63 -22.87 -28.18
C LYS A 82 5.10 -22.19 -26.94
N LEU A 83 3.78 -21.99 -26.86
CA LEU A 83 3.13 -21.46 -25.65
C LEU A 83 3.28 -22.45 -24.50
N LYS A 84 3.00 -23.74 -24.73
CA LYS A 84 3.13 -24.78 -23.70
C LYS A 84 4.56 -24.86 -23.15
N GLU A 85 5.57 -24.84 -24.02
CA GLU A 85 6.97 -24.84 -23.59
C GLU A 85 7.32 -23.59 -22.78
N ALA A 86 6.84 -22.42 -23.18
CA ALA A 86 7.12 -21.17 -22.49
C ALA A 86 6.50 -21.13 -21.09
N ILE A 87 5.24 -21.55 -20.93
CA ILE A 87 4.55 -21.56 -19.62
C ILE A 87 5.09 -22.61 -18.65
N MET A 88 5.79 -23.64 -19.15
CA MET A 88 6.46 -24.65 -18.31
C MET A 88 7.77 -24.14 -17.72
N LYS A 89 8.37 -23.08 -18.27
CA LYS A 89 9.60 -22.49 -17.76
C LYS A 89 9.26 -21.44 -16.71
N PRO A 90 9.83 -21.53 -15.49
CA PRO A 90 9.68 -20.46 -14.51
C PRO A 90 10.26 -19.16 -15.06
N GLY A 91 9.53 -18.06 -14.91
CA GLY A 91 10.03 -16.73 -15.23
C GLY A 91 11.20 -16.28 -14.35
N GLY A 92 11.76 -15.12 -14.62
CA GLY A 92 12.76 -14.50 -13.76
C GLY A 92 12.19 -14.08 -12.39
N TRP A 93 13.06 -13.85 -11.43
CA TRP A 93 12.68 -13.35 -10.13
C TRP A 93 12.32 -11.85 -10.18
N LYS A 94 11.21 -11.51 -9.54
CA LYS A 94 10.79 -10.13 -9.29
C LYS A 94 10.72 -9.93 -7.78
N VAL A 95 11.17 -8.78 -7.31
CA VAL A 95 11.03 -8.31 -5.93
C VAL A 95 10.20 -7.04 -5.92
N GLY A 96 9.38 -6.89 -4.90
CA GLY A 96 8.61 -5.66 -4.69
C GLY A 96 8.46 -5.34 -3.23
N ILE A 97 8.48 -4.08 -2.90
CA ILE A 97 8.16 -3.57 -1.57
C ILE A 97 7.09 -2.50 -1.67
N ASN A 98 6.03 -2.66 -0.86
CA ASN A 98 4.94 -1.70 -0.71
C ASN A 98 5.10 -0.95 0.61
N GLY A 99 4.95 0.35 0.59
CA GLY A 99 4.90 1.17 1.77
C GLY A 99 3.50 1.23 2.39
N PHE A 100 3.47 1.28 3.71
CA PHE A 100 2.28 1.44 4.53
C PHE A 100 2.54 2.59 5.49
N GLY A 101 1.92 3.72 5.24
CA GLY A 101 2.10 4.96 5.99
C GLY A 101 0.81 5.41 6.65
N GLU A 102 0.94 6.22 7.66
CA GLU A 102 -0.18 6.73 8.43
C GLU A 102 -0.82 7.95 7.75
N THR A 103 -2.15 8.00 7.70
CA THR A 103 -2.92 9.21 7.38
C THR A 103 -3.18 9.99 8.67
N LEU A 104 -3.15 11.31 8.60
CA LEU A 104 -3.49 12.15 9.75
C LEU A 104 -5.00 12.18 10.01
N PRO A 105 -5.42 12.32 11.28
CA PRO A 105 -6.83 12.39 11.66
C PRO A 105 -7.39 13.78 11.40
N TYR A 106 -7.63 14.13 10.16
CA TYR A 106 -8.29 15.39 9.81
C TYR A 106 -9.77 15.31 10.20
N HIS A 107 -10.26 16.31 10.95
CA HIS A 107 -11.62 16.31 11.46
C HIS A 107 -12.68 16.33 10.36
N ASP A 108 -12.40 16.94 9.23
CA ASP A 108 -13.28 17.02 8.07
C ASP A 108 -13.19 15.79 7.13
N ASN A 109 -12.24 14.89 7.36
CA ASN A 109 -12.31 13.53 6.83
C ASN A 109 -13.34 12.76 7.67
N LYS A 110 -14.49 12.44 7.10
CA LYS A 110 -15.63 11.92 7.86
C LYS A 110 -16.51 10.97 7.06
N MET A 111 -17.29 10.21 7.78
CA MET A 111 -18.45 9.49 7.27
C MET A 111 -19.73 10.04 7.91
N HIS A 112 -20.83 10.00 7.19
CA HIS A 112 -22.15 10.38 7.68
C HIS A 112 -23.25 9.61 6.98
N LEU A 113 -24.43 9.56 7.58
CA LEU A 113 -25.60 8.94 6.96
C LEU A 113 -26.24 9.92 5.98
N ASP A 114 -26.55 9.43 4.77
CA ASP A 114 -27.30 10.16 3.76
C ASP A 114 -28.76 9.74 3.83
N TYR A 115 -29.58 10.55 4.45
CA TYR A 115 -31.01 10.29 4.61
C TYR A 115 -31.84 10.51 3.33
N ASN A 116 -31.25 11.10 2.28
CA ASN A 116 -31.90 11.29 1.00
C ASN A 116 -31.74 10.07 0.09
N ASN A 117 -30.76 9.21 0.38
CA ASN A 117 -30.52 7.97 -0.32
C ASN A 117 -30.67 6.80 0.66
N GLN A 118 -31.54 5.88 0.34
CA GLN A 118 -31.82 4.70 1.14
C GLN A 118 -31.49 3.43 0.37
N ASP A 119 -31.11 2.39 1.10
CA ASP A 119 -30.91 1.07 0.55
C ASP A 119 -32.25 0.35 0.32
N GLU A 120 -32.22 -0.90 -0.12
CA GLU A 120 -33.41 -1.71 -0.40
C GLU A 120 -34.27 -2.02 0.84
N TRP A 121 -33.74 -1.82 2.04
CA TRP A 121 -34.46 -1.98 3.32
C TRP A 121 -34.95 -0.64 3.93
N GLY A 122 -34.75 0.46 3.23
CA GLY A 122 -35.14 1.80 3.69
C GLY A 122 -34.18 2.41 4.71
N LEU A 123 -32.96 1.88 4.85
CA LEU A 123 -31.94 2.45 5.74
C LEU A 123 -31.14 3.52 4.97
N PRO A 124 -30.75 4.61 5.63
CA PRO A 124 -29.92 5.63 5.00
C PRO A 124 -28.55 5.05 4.62
N THR A 125 -28.08 5.39 3.43
CA THR A 125 -26.76 4.99 2.97
C THR A 125 -25.65 5.77 3.68
N VAL A 126 -24.43 5.23 3.68
CA VAL A 126 -23.25 5.90 4.24
C VAL A 126 -22.53 6.68 3.16
N THR A 127 -22.23 7.92 3.43
CA THR A 127 -21.40 8.78 2.58
C THR A 127 -20.07 9.07 3.25
N PHE A 128 -18.99 8.99 2.48
CA PHE A 128 -17.64 9.30 2.94
C PHE A 128 -17.16 10.59 2.28
N ASN A 129 -16.57 11.45 3.10
CA ASN A 129 -15.80 12.61 2.64
C ASN A 129 -14.38 12.45 3.20
N ALA A 130 -13.45 12.03 2.38
CA ALA A 130 -12.09 11.74 2.79
C ALA A 130 -11.09 12.18 1.71
N GLU A 131 -10.08 12.90 2.13
CA GLU A 131 -9.07 13.49 1.25
C GLU A 131 -7.67 13.19 1.76
N ILE A 132 -6.77 12.83 0.83
CA ILE A 132 -5.33 12.75 1.05
C ILE A 132 -4.74 14.14 0.82
N ARG A 133 -4.03 14.69 1.83
CA ARG A 133 -3.51 16.05 1.83
C ARG A 133 -1.99 16.10 1.63
N ASP A 134 -1.43 17.26 1.77
CA ASP A 134 -0.01 17.51 1.43
C ASP A 134 0.96 16.69 2.29
N ASN A 135 0.62 16.46 3.57
CA ASN A 135 1.41 15.58 4.43
C ASN A 135 1.54 14.17 3.85
N GLU A 136 0.43 13.60 3.47
CA GLU A 136 0.35 12.25 2.91
C GLU A 136 0.95 12.18 1.51
N LYS A 137 0.70 13.18 0.66
CA LYS A 137 1.28 13.26 -0.69
C LYS A 137 2.80 13.30 -0.63
N THR A 138 3.35 14.12 0.28
CA THR A 138 4.80 14.22 0.49
C THR A 138 5.38 12.92 1.05
N MET A 139 4.69 12.30 2.01
CA MET A 139 5.08 10.99 2.56
C MET A 139 5.07 9.91 1.48
N ARG A 140 4.06 9.86 0.60
CA ARG A 140 3.95 8.89 -0.51
C ARG A 140 5.11 9.03 -1.47
N LYS A 141 5.52 10.27 -1.77
CA LYS A 141 6.69 10.54 -2.62
C LYS A 141 7.97 10.00 -1.98
N ASP A 142 8.25 10.35 -0.72
CA ASP A 142 9.42 9.80 0.01
C ASP A 142 9.35 8.27 0.08
N MET A 143 8.17 7.70 0.23
CA MET A 143 7.96 6.26 0.29
C MET A 143 8.34 5.55 -1.01
N SER A 144 7.95 6.05 -2.18
CA SER A 144 8.35 5.44 -3.47
C SER A 144 9.84 5.61 -3.75
N GLU A 145 10.38 6.81 -3.52
CA GLU A 145 11.81 7.12 -3.71
C GLU A 145 12.71 6.24 -2.82
N GLN A 146 12.36 6.09 -1.53
CA GLN A 146 13.13 5.24 -0.61
C GLN A 146 13.02 3.76 -0.95
N ALA A 147 11.85 3.31 -1.41
CA ALA A 147 11.69 1.94 -1.88
C ALA A 147 12.62 1.65 -3.05
N ALA A 148 12.67 2.54 -4.04
CA ALA A 148 13.57 2.40 -5.18
C ALA A 148 15.03 2.43 -4.76
N ALA A 149 15.42 3.37 -3.90
CA ALA A 149 16.79 3.48 -3.39
C ALA A 149 17.24 2.21 -2.64
N MET A 150 16.36 1.59 -1.85
CA MET A 150 16.66 0.33 -1.16
C MET A 150 16.88 -0.82 -2.14
N LEU A 151 16.04 -0.95 -3.16
CA LEU A 151 16.17 -2.02 -4.16
C LEU A 151 17.43 -1.82 -5.03
N ASP A 152 17.77 -0.58 -5.39
CA ASP A 152 18.98 -0.25 -6.12
C ASP A 152 20.23 -0.54 -5.30
N ALA A 153 20.25 -0.12 -4.03
CA ALA A 153 21.34 -0.40 -3.10
C ALA A 153 21.55 -1.90 -2.82
N ALA A 154 20.48 -2.71 -2.94
CA ALA A 154 20.56 -4.15 -2.89
C ALA A 154 21.14 -4.79 -4.17
N GLY A 155 21.42 -4.00 -5.21
CA GLY A 155 22.00 -4.45 -6.47
C GLY A 155 21.00 -5.04 -7.47
N PHE A 156 19.70 -4.87 -7.21
CA PHE A 156 18.65 -5.35 -8.12
C PHE A 156 18.59 -4.49 -9.40
N LYS A 157 18.00 -5.04 -10.45
CA LYS A 157 17.95 -4.42 -11.77
C LYS A 157 16.54 -3.95 -12.13
N ASN A 158 16.46 -3.03 -13.08
CA ASN A 158 15.19 -2.53 -13.61
C ASN A 158 14.28 -2.01 -12.50
N VAL A 159 14.86 -1.27 -11.56
CA VAL A 159 14.10 -0.67 -10.44
C VAL A 159 13.08 0.32 -10.98
N THR A 160 11.84 0.16 -10.60
CA THR A 160 10.72 1.00 -11.03
C THR A 160 9.88 1.40 -9.83
N GLU A 161 9.78 2.69 -9.61
CA GLU A 161 8.88 3.27 -8.63
C GLU A 161 7.42 3.21 -9.09
N TYR A 162 6.51 3.17 -8.12
CA TYR A 162 5.09 3.36 -8.41
C TYR A 162 4.37 4.03 -7.25
N ASP A 163 3.42 4.87 -7.61
CA ASP A 163 2.32 5.34 -6.80
C ASP A 163 1.04 5.23 -7.64
N LYS A 164 0.12 4.38 -7.25
CA LYS A 164 -1.11 4.14 -7.99
C LYS A 164 -2.20 5.18 -7.70
N GLY A 165 -1.93 6.14 -6.82
CA GLY A 165 -2.84 7.24 -6.51
C GLY A 165 -4.15 6.80 -5.85
N TYR A 166 -4.18 5.65 -5.18
CA TYR A 166 -5.38 5.18 -4.51
C TYR A 166 -5.81 6.12 -3.39
N SER A 167 -7.11 6.38 -3.35
CA SER A 167 -7.78 7.09 -2.27
C SER A 167 -7.87 6.23 -1.01
N MET A 168 -8.24 6.85 0.11
CA MET A 168 -8.65 6.18 1.34
C MET A 168 -9.86 5.26 1.08
N GLY A 169 -10.01 4.22 1.89
CA GLY A 169 -11.09 3.24 1.76
C GLY A 169 -10.72 1.99 0.97
N LEU A 170 -9.46 1.81 0.61
CA LEU A 170 -8.94 0.61 -0.06
C LEU A 170 -7.86 -0.12 0.74
N GLY A 171 -7.51 0.41 1.92
CA GLY A 171 -6.44 -0.10 2.76
C GLY A 171 -6.86 -1.17 3.76
N ILE A 172 -8.15 -1.41 3.93
CA ILE A 172 -8.75 -2.37 4.89
C ILE A 172 -8.45 -2.08 6.38
N HIS A 173 -7.89 -0.93 6.68
CA HIS A 173 -7.56 -0.51 8.05
C HIS A 173 -8.15 0.87 8.36
N GLU A 174 -9.35 1.13 7.85
CA GLU A 174 -10.08 2.37 8.10
C GLU A 174 -10.39 2.49 9.59
N MET A 175 -10.14 3.67 10.14
CA MET A 175 -10.28 3.92 11.58
C MET A 175 -10.56 5.40 11.86
N GLY A 176 -10.80 5.72 13.12
CA GLY A 176 -10.90 7.09 13.63
C GLY A 176 -12.31 7.59 13.83
N THR A 177 -13.30 7.07 13.09
CA THR A 177 -14.69 7.58 13.11
C THR A 177 -15.47 7.27 14.39
N ALA A 178 -14.98 6.32 15.19
CA ALA A 178 -15.53 5.99 16.52
C ALA A 178 -14.40 5.85 17.54
N ARG A 179 -13.53 6.85 17.60
CA ARG A 179 -12.37 6.85 18.50
C ARG A 179 -12.79 6.90 19.97
N MET A 180 -11.98 6.30 20.82
CA MET A 180 -12.17 6.40 22.28
C MET A 180 -11.89 7.84 22.76
N GLY A 181 -12.79 8.37 23.55
CA GLY A 181 -12.65 9.63 24.28
C GLY A 181 -12.28 9.40 25.76
N ARG A 182 -11.89 10.47 26.43
CA ARG A 182 -11.66 10.47 27.90
C ARG A 182 -12.94 10.71 28.68
N ASP A 183 -13.91 11.33 28.07
CA ASP A 183 -15.21 11.68 28.65
C ASP A 183 -16.29 11.21 27.65
N PRO A 184 -17.37 10.53 28.12
CA PRO A 184 -18.45 10.07 27.23
C PRO A 184 -19.24 11.21 26.56
N LYS A 185 -18.97 12.45 26.97
CA LYS A 185 -19.60 13.65 26.39
C LYS A 185 -18.73 14.37 25.37
N THR A 186 -17.44 13.98 25.20
CA THR A 186 -16.46 14.64 24.30
C THR A 186 -15.72 13.68 23.40
#